data_0c478a47a1932067c5390be06fa8f2ee
#
_entry.id   0c478a47a1932067c5390be06fa8f2ee
#
_cell.length_a   1.000
_cell.length_b   1.000
_cell.length_c   1.000
_cell.angle_alpha   90.00
_cell.angle_beta   90.00
_cell.angle_gamma   90.00
#
_symmetry.space_group_name_H-M   'P 1'
#
loop_
_entity.id
_entity.type
_entity.pdbx_description
1 polymer ?
#
loop_
_entity_poly.entity_id
_entity_poly.type
_entity_poly.pdbx_seq_one_letter_code
_entity_poly.pdbx_strand_id
1 'polypeptide(L)'
;MFKKTYTLRRYGPEQAEGFPYTDISLRLNVQPVSAAELQALPEGERSVKRLKAFGRENIRTASQADGTPADRLWYQGQWYECEGADIWDHTPLAHCESQWVAIPENVPQEAPPAPEGGNIP
;
A
#
# COMPACT_ATOMS: atom_id res chain seq x y z
N MET A 1 -10.81 10.70 13.22
CA MET A 1 -10.23 9.61 12.47
C MET A 1 -8.72 9.59 12.67
N PHE A 2 -8.18 8.46 13.07
CA PHE A 2 -6.79 8.39 13.51
C PHE A 2 -5.88 7.93 12.37
N LYS A 3 -4.76 8.65 12.22
CA LYS A 3 -3.68 8.24 11.34
C LYS A 3 -2.56 7.67 12.18
N LYS A 4 -1.96 6.59 11.68
CA LYS A 4 -0.76 5.99 12.27
C LYS A 4 0.35 6.02 11.24
N THR A 5 1.57 5.83 11.70
CA THR A 5 2.72 5.75 10.82
C THR A 5 2.93 4.32 10.37
N TYR A 6 3.06 4.13 9.06
CA TYR A 6 3.30 2.83 8.45
C TYR A 6 4.51 2.91 7.53
N THR A 7 5.13 1.77 7.26
CA THR A 7 6.19 1.69 6.28
C THR A 7 5.60 1.36 4.91
N LEU A 8 5.92 2.20 3.94
CA LEU A 8 5.53 2.01 2.55
C LEU A 8 6.80 1.76 1.74
N ARG A 9 6.81 0.67 0.96
CA ARG A 9 7.94 0.35 0.09
C ARG A 9 7.62 0.78 -1.32
N ARG A 10 8.42 1.71 -1.83
CA ARG A 10 8.23 2.27 -3.17
C ARG A 10 9.35 1.84 -4.08
N TYR A 11 9.00 1.29 -5.23
CA TYR A 11 9.96 0.81 -6.21
C TYR A 11 10.28 1.87 -7.24
N GLY A 12 11.54 1.87 -7.69
CA GLY A 12 11.98 2.70 -8.80
C GLY A 12 12.08 1.88 -10.09
N PRO A 13 12.46 2.55 -11.19
CA PRO A 13 12.60 1.88 -12.49
C PRO A 13 13.61 0.73 -12.44
N GLU A 14 13.40 -0.28 -13.27
CA GLU A 14 14.25 -1.45 -13.31
C GLU A 14 15.72 -1.08 -13.58
N GLN A 15 16.60 -1.71 -12.80
CA GLN A 15 18.04 -1.65 -12.96
C GLN A 15 18.55 -3.03 -13.33
N ALA A 16 19.88 -3.15 -13.55
CA ALA A 16 20.48 -4.43 -13.90
C ALA A 16 20.19 -5.53 -12.87
N GLU A 17 20.04 -5.17 -11.62
CA GLU A 17 19.80 -6.10 -10.52
C GLU A 17 18.33 -6.23 -10.12
N GLY A 18 17.43 -5.69 -10.91
CA GLY A 18 15.99 -5.71 -10.63
C GLY A 18 15.47 -4.33 -10.29
N PHE A 19 14.39 -4.28 -9.53
CA PHE A 19 13.76 -3.00 -9.15
C PHE A 19 14.28 -2.55 -7.79
N PRO A 20 15.00 -1.40 -7.75
CA PRO A 20 15.39 -0.84 -6.46
C PRO A 20 14.17 -0.34 -5.71
N TYR A 21 14.26 -0.31 -4.38
CA TYR A 21 13.16 0.22 -3.57
C TYR A 21 13.66 1.11 -2.46
N THR A 22 12.75 1.96 -1.97
CA THR A 22 12.99 2.81 -0.80
C THR A 22 11.83 2.61 0.17
N ASP A 23 12.15 2.46 1.44
CA ASP A 23 11.15 2.36 2.48
C ASP A 23 10.89 3.76 3.05
N ILE A 24 9.63 4.15 3.06
CA ILE A 24 9.19 5.48 3.46
C ILE A 24 8.22 5.35 4.61
N SER A 25 8.33 6.24 5.59
CA SER A 25 7.35 6.31 6.67
C SER A 25 6.25 7.28 6.28
N LEU A 26 5.01 6.81 6.26
CA LEU A 26 3.86 7.63 5.93
C LEU A 26 2.82 7.55 7.03
N ARG A 27 2.10 8.65 7.22
CA ARG A 27 0.96 8.68 8.11
C ARG A 27 -0.30 8.39 7.29
N LEU A 28 -0.95 7.29 7.61
CA LEU A 28 -2.14 6.83 6.90
C LEU A 28 -3.21 6.40 7.88
N ASN A 29 -4.45 6.54 7.45
CA ASN A 29 -5.56 5.89 8.10
C ASN A 29 -5.86 4.61 7.32
N VAL A 30 -5.52 3.46 7.90
CA VAL A 30 -5.68 2.16 7.24
C VAL A 30 -6.86 1.45 7.88
N GLN A 31 -7.75 0.94 7.04
CA GLN A 31 -8.97 0.26 7.48
C GLN A 31 -9.16 -1.04 6.71
N PRO A 32 -9.64 -2.10 7.37
CA PRO A 32 -10.05 -3.29 6.65
C PRO A 32 -11.24 -2.96 5.73
N VAL A 33 -11.31 -3.64 4.61
CA VAL A 33 -12.45 -3.52 3.71
C VAL A 33 -13.67 -4.18 4.39
N SER A 34 -14.80 -3.50 4.36
CA SER A 34 -16.02 -3.98 5.02
C SER A 34 -16.60 -5.20 4.32
N ALA A 35 -17.44 -5.95 5.05
CA ALA A 35 -18.11 -7.11 4.48
C ALA A 35 -18.96 -6.74 3.26
N ALA A 36 -19.63 -5.58 3.31
CA ALA A 36 -20.45 -5.13 2.20
C ALA A 36 -19.59 -4.86 0.95
N GLU A 37 -18.42 -4.27 1.13
CA GLU A 37 -17.51 -4.00 0.02
C GLU A 37 -16.95 -5.31 -0.56
N LEU A 38 -16.65 -6.28 0.30
CA LEU A 38 -16.18 -7.59 -0.16
C LEU A 38 -17.24 -8.30 -0.99
N GLN A 39 -18.50 -8.18 -0.62
CA GLN A 39 -19.60 -8.80 -1.37
C GLN A 39 -19.76 -8.22 -2.77
N ALA A 40 -19.28 -7.00 -2.99
CA ALA A 40 -19.32 -6.38 -4.32
C ALA A 40 -18.23 -6.90 -5.24
N LEU A 41 -17.25 -7.65 -4.73
CA LEU A 41 -16.17 -8.20 -5.54
C LEU A 41 -16.57 -9.54 -6.15
N PRO A 42 -15.92 -9.94 -7.27
CA PRO A 42 -16.07 -11.28 -7.81
C PRO A 42 -15.75 -12.31 -6.74
N GLU A 43 -16.43 -13.45 -6.79
CA GLU A 43 -16.34 -14.48 -5.75
C GLU A 43 -14.91 -14.92 -5.44
N GLY A 44 -14.07 -15.09 -6.46
CA GLY A 44 -12.70 -15.53 -6.28
C GLY A 44 -11.81 -14.49 -5.58
N GLU A 45 -12.23 -13.25 -5.50
CA GLU A 45 -11.45 -12.19 -4.87
C GLU A 45 -11.85 -11.91 -3.43
N ARG A 46 -12.94 -12.50 -2.96
CA ARG A 46 -13.46 -12.24 -1.61
C ARG A 46 -12.64 -12.88 -0.50
N SER A 47 -11.90 -13.93 -0.82
CA SER A 47 -11.10 -14.66 0.17
C SER A 47 -9.76 -14.01 0.48
N VAL A 48 -9.35 -13.00 -0.27
CA VAL A 48 -8.07 -12.32 -0.09
C VAL A 48 -8.26 -11.13 0.84
N LYS A 49 -7.34 -10.96 1.78
CA LYS A 49 -7.39 -9.80 2.69
C LYS A 49 -7.18 -8.51 1.92
N ARG A 50 -8.00 -7.53 2.22
CA ARG A 50 -7.94 -6.22 1.54
C ARG A 50 -8.04 -5.10 2.55
N LEU A 51 -7.37 -3.99 2.23
CA LEU A 51 -7.35 -2.79 3.05
C LEU A 51 -7.70 -1.57 2.20
N LYS A 52 -8.17 -0.53 2.88
CA LYS A 52 -8.25 0.82 2.32
C LYS A 52 -7.36 1.71 3.15
N ALA A 53 -6.71 2.67 2.50
CA ALA A 53 -5.88 3.63 3.19
C ALA A 53 -6.18 5.04 2.70
N PHE A 54 -6.14 5.99 3.63
CA PHE A 54 -6.40 7.40 3.34
C PHE A 54 -5.24 8.22 3.87
N GLY A 55 -4.74 9.13 3.06
CA GLY A 55 -3.65 10.00 3.45
C GLY A 55 -3.44 11.11 2.45
N ARG A 56 -2.43 11.93 2.68
CA ARG A 56 -2.13 13.06 1.78
C ARG A 56 -1.14 12.67 0.69
N GLU A 57 -0.33 11.65 0.94
CA GLU A 57 0.68 11.23 -0.02
C GLU A 57 0.07 10.46 -1.17
N ASN A 58 0.59 10.70 -2.37
CA ASN A 58 0.15 9.95 -3.54
C ASN A 58 0.73 8.54 -3.48
N ILE A 59 -0.15 7.57 -3.61
CA ILE A 59 0.20 6.15 -3.64
C ILE A 59 0.26 5.71 -5.10
N ARG A 60 1.20 4.82 -5.44
CA ARG A 60 1.42 4.39 -6.81
C ARG A 60 0.97 2.96 -7.04
N THR A 61 0.25 2.75 -8.13
CA THR A 61 -0.06 1.41 -8.62
C THR A 61 1.07 0.94 -9.54
N ALA A 62 1.00 -0.33 -9.97
CA ALA A 62 2.00 -0.85 -10.90
C ALA A 62 2.00 -0.05 -12.20
N SER A 63 3.18 0.23 -12.71
CA SER A 63 3.33 0.94 -13.98
C SER A 63 3.34 -0.05 -15.12
N GLN A 64 2.42 0.12 -16.06
CA GLN A 64 2.39 -0.72 -17.25
C GLN A 64 3.41 -0.26 -18.30
N ALA A 65 3.87 0.99 -18.17
CA ALA A 65 4.80 1.54 -19.14
C ALA A 65 6.21 0.94 -19.01
N ASP A 66 6.70 0.77 -17.78
CA ASP A 66 8.05 0.29 -17.53
C ASP A 66 8.10 -0.93 -16.59
N GLY A 67 6.96 -1.46 -16.20
CA GLY A 67 6.91 -2.64 -15.34
C GLY A 67 7.23 -2.39 -13.88
N THR A 68 7.40 -1.14 -13.46
CA THR A 68 7.68 -0.83 -12.06
C THR A 68 6.56 -1.37 -11.16
N PRO A 69 6.91 -2.14 -10.11
CA PRO A 69 5.89 -2.68 -9.21
C PRO A 69 5.14 -1.58 -8.46
N ALA A 70 3.93 -1.90 -8.03
CA ALA A 70 3.13 -1.02 -7.19
C ALA A 70 3.78 -0.82 -5.83
N ASP A 71 3.39 0.25 -5.15
CA ASP A 71 3.79 0.46 -3.76
C ASP A 71 3.30 -0.69 -2.89
N ARG A 72 4.08 -1.02 -1.85
CA ARG A 72 3.72 -2.04 -0.87
C ARG A 72 3.61 -1.42 0.51
N LEU A 73 2.68 -1.92 1.29
CA LEU A 73 2.41 -1.41 2.63
C LEU A 73 2.59 -2.54 3.64
N TRP A 74 3.34 -2.26 4.70
CA TRP A 74 3.51 -3.20 5.82
C TRP A 74 2.43 -2.93 6.85
N TYR A 75 1.56 -3.91 7.07
CA TYR A 75 0.45 -3.76 8.01
C TYR A 75 0.23 -5.06 8.78
N GLN A 76 0.35 -4.99 10.09
CA GLN A 76 0.12 -6.12 11.00
C GLN A 76 0.83 -7.42 10.58
N GLY A 77 2.12 -7.31 10.28
CA GLY A 77 2.94 -8.48 9.97
C GLY A 77 2.78 -9.02 8.56
N GLN A 78 2.16 -8.27 7.67
CA GLN A 78 1.86 -8.71 6.31
C GLN A 78 2.13 -7.59 5.33
N TRP A 79 2.72 -7.92 4.18
CA TRP A 79 2.83 -6.98 3.07
C TRP A 79 1.54 -6.98 2.25
N TYR A 80 1.13 -5.77 1.86
CA TYR A 80 0.00 -5.56 0.96
C TYR A 80 0.50 -4.78 -0.25
N GLU A 81 -0.07 -5.08 -1.41
CA GLU A 81 0.27 -4.41 -2.66
C GLU A 81 -0.87 -3.48 -3.06
N CYS A 82 -0.52 -2.28 -3.54
CA CYS A 82 -1.52 -1.33 -3.99
C CYS A 82 -2.15 -1.80 -5.29
N GLU A 83 -3.47 -1.97 -5.31
CA GLU A 83 -4.17 -2.33 -6.54
C GLU A 83 -4.95 -1.16 -7.14
N GLY A 84 -5.10 -0.07 -6.41
CA GLY A 84 -5.76 1.12 -6.93
C GLY A 84 -5.52 2.33 -6.05
N ALA A 85 -5.52 3.51 -6.65
CA ALA A 85 -5.36 4.75 -5.92
C ALA A 85 -6.13 5.87 -6.62
N ASP A 86 -6.94 6.58 -5.84
CA ASP A 86 -7.70 7.74 -6.31
C ASP A 86 -7.17 8.99 -5.65
N ILE A 87 -6.70 9.92 -6.46
CA ILE A 87 -6.11 11.17 -5.99
C ILE A 87 -7.14 12.28 -6.06
N TRP A 88 -7.41 12.89 -4.92
CA TRP A 88 -8.40 13.96 -4.79
C TRP A 88 -7.68 15.29 -4.51
N ASP A 89 -7.01 15.82 -5.54
CA ASP A 89 -6.23 17.05 -5.40
C ASP A 89 -7.01 18.31 -5.77
N HIS A 90 -8.21 18.14 -6.31
CA HIS A 90 -9.06 19.26 -6.72
C HIS A 90 -10.00 19.75 -5.61
N THR A 91 -9.93 19.16 -4.42
CA THR A 91 -10.74 19.57 -3.29
C THR A 91 -9.91 20.39 -2.31
N PRO A 92 -10.54 21.18 -1.43
CA PRO A 92 -9.79 21.91 -0.39
C PRO A 92 -8.98 21.00 0.52
N LEU A 93 -9.39 19.73 0.66
CA LEU A 93 -8.64 18.74 1.45
C LEU A 93 -8.07 17.70 0.50
N ALA A 94 -6.93 18.03 -0.09
CA ALA A 94 -6.26 17.09 -0.98
C ALA A 94 -5.93 15.80 -0.22
N HIS A 95 -6.27 14.66 -0.82
CA HIS A 95 -6.00 13.36 -0.22
C HIS A 95 -5.93 12.27 -1.29
N CYS A 96 -5.40 11.13 -0.90
CA CYS A 96 -5.34 9.96 -1.75
C CYS A 96 -6.04 8.81 -1.02
N GLU A 97 -7.00 8.19 -1.68
CA GLU A 97 -7.62 6.96 -1.21
C GLU A 97 -7.01 5.82 -1.99
N SER A 98 -6.53 4.79 -1.31
CA SER A 98 -5.87 3.66 -1.96
C SER A 98 -6.46 2.35 -1.49
N GLN A 99 -6.43 1.36 -2.38
CA GLN A 99 -6.91 0.02 -2.13
C GLN A 99 -5.73 -0.94 -2.19
N TRP A 100 -5.70 -1.89 -1.26
CA TRP A 100 -4.58 -2.80 -1.07
C TRP A 100 -5.04 -4.23 -0.98
N VAL A 101 -4.24 -5.14 -1.52
CA VAL A 101 -4.51 -6.57 -1.47
C VAL A 101 -3.31 -7.29 -0.85
N ALA A 102 -3.57 -8.26 0.01
CA ALA A 102 -2.50 -9.02 0.67
C ALA A 102 -1.67 -9.76 -0.36
N ILE A 103 -0.35 -9.72 -0.19
CA ILE A 103 0.56 -10.52 -1.01
C ILE A 103 0.45 -11.96 -0.52
N PRO A 104 0.35 -12.95 -1.44
CA PRO A 104 0.16 -14.34 -1.06
C PRO A 104 1.19 -14.86 -0.06
N GLU A 105 0.77 -15.72 0.84
CA GLU A 105 1.63 -16.24 1.90
C GLU A 105 2.79 -17.09 1.39
N ASN A 106 2.71 -17.61 0.18
CA ASN A 106 3.82 -18.35 -0.42
C ASN A 106 4.98 -17.45 -0.83
N VAL A 107 4.79 -16.12 -0.76
CA VAL A 107 5.87 -15.16 -0.95
C VAL A 107 6.43 -14.84 0.44
N PRO A 108 7.76 -14.91 0.65
CA PRO A 108 8.36 -14.61 1.94
C PRO A 108 7.93 -13.24 2.46
N GLN A 109 7.53 -13.19 3.74
CA GLN A 109 7.06 -11.97 4.37
C GLN A 109 8.11 -11.50 5.38
N GLU A 110 9.03 -10.68 4.94
CA GLU A 110 10.03 -10.10 5.82
C GLU A 110 9.61 -8.71 6.25
N ALA A 111 9.65 -8.46 7.57
CA ALA A 111 9.39 -7.13 8.09
C ALA A 111 10.41 -6.14 7.54
N PRO A 112 10.00 -4.91 7.22
CA PRO A 112 10.95 -3.91 6.77
C PRO A 112 11.87 -3.51 7.92
N PRO A 113 13.10 -3.03 7.63
CA PRO A 113 13.94 -2.49 8.68
C PRO A 113 13.27 -1.26 9.29
N ALA A 114 13.63 -0.95 10.54
CA ALA A 114 13.09 0.24 11.19
C ALA A 114 13.42 1.47 10.34
N PRO A 115 12.49 2.41 10.19
CA PRO A 115 12.75 3.62 9.44
C PRO A 115 13.92 4.39 10.05
N GLU A 116 14.76 4.96 9.21
CA GLU A 116 15.88 5.73 9.67
C GLU A 116 15.41 6.92 10.51
N GLY A 117 16.01 7.11 11.66
CA GLY A 117 15.61 8.14 12.61
C GLY A 117 14.28 7.86 13.24
N GLY A 118 13.75 6.68 12.97
CA GLY A 118 12.38 6.39 13.30
C GLY A 118 12.23 5.57 14.54
N ASN A 119 12.39 6.15 15.65
CA ASN A 119 11.84 5.59 16.84
C ASN A 119 10.39 5.97 16.87
N ILE A 120 9.70 5.44 15.96
CA ILE A 120 8.29 5.70 15.83
C ILE A 120 7.57 4.87 16.86
N PRO A 121 6.78 5.51 17.69
CA PRO A 121 6.04 4.80 18.70
C PRO A 121 5.00 3.89 18.11
#